data_b5cc1d42e932f11849ff9a4edcfdc483
#
_entry.id   b5cc1d42e932f11849ff9a4edcfdc483
#
_cell.length_a   1.000
_cell.length_b   1.000
_cell.length_c   1.000
_cell.angle_alpha   90.00
_cell.angle_beta   90.00
_cell.angle_gamma   90.00
#
_symmetry.space_group_name_H-M   'P 1'
#
loop_
_entity.id
_entity.type
_entity.pdbx_description
1 polymer ?
#
loop_
_entity_poly.entity_id
_entity_poly.type
_entity_poly.pdbx_seq_one_letter_code
_entity_poly.pdbx_strand_id
1 'polypeptide(L)'
;MGALPSGLAARLPPAGVLASLASLAERAPTRTLGRGERVVVFSDLHMGGGGRRDDFLPNGELLAAALRRYYLPRRFTLVLNGDVEELQRFHLPQVRRQWAGFYALLEEFARRGRLERLVGNHDAELAVLRDCYPAPRLLESLRLVRGRESLLLLHGHQASYLQTRFLGLATVLLRYVANPLGIHNWSVSRSSRRRFRVERRVYAFARGRRQVVLIGHTHRPLFESLSKLDTLRFRIEDLCRRIPSAALKRRPALERELAQRKQELERVLARRGRDPGGSLYDWPLLVPCLFNSGCCIGKRGLTGLEIAEGSIALVHWFDPSRSRHSGRAVPGTLYRREVLEREPLDYLFTRVRLLS
;
A
#
# COMPACT_ATOMS: atom_id res chain seq x y z
N MET A 1 -34.16 -27.21 0.40
CA MET A 1 -33.48 -26.24 -0.49
C MET A 1 -34.11 -24.88 -0.23
N GLY A 2 -33.56 -24.12 0.70
CA GLY A 2 -34.03 -22.78 1.05
C GLY A 2 -33.34 -21.75 0.15
N ALA A 3 -34.12 -20.97 -0.59
CA ALA A 3 -33.65 -19.87 -1.38
C ALA A 3 -32.98 -18.83 -0.48
N LEU A 4 -31.73 -18.48 -0.77
CA LEU A 4 -31.00 -17.39 -0.14
C LEU A 4 -31.77 -16.07 -0.36
N PRO A 5 -31.85 -15.18 0.64
CA PRO A 5 -32.53 -13.90 0.48
C PRO A 5 -31.90 -13.06 -0.61
N SER A 6 -32.71 -12.59 -1.54
CA SER A 6 -32.39 -11.85 -2.77
C SER A 6 -31.76 -10.46 -2.59
N GLY A 7 -31.29 -10.12 -1.39
CA GLY A 7 -30.67 -8.82 -1.07
C GLY A 7 -29.13 -8.81 -1.03
N LEU A 8 -28.49 -9.94 -1.15
CA LEU A 8 -27.04 -10.12 -0.94
C LEU A 8 -26.27 -10.59 -2.20
N ALA A 9 -26.78 -10.35 -3.38
CA ALA A 9 -25.93 -10.48 -4.55
C ALA A 9 -24.84 -9.39 -4.48
N ALA A 10 -23.73 -9.69 -3.80
CA ALA A 10 -22.52 -8.91 -3.88
C ALA A 10 -22.25 -8.67 -5.37
N ARG A 11 -22.37 -7.42 -5.83
CA ARG A 11 -22.12 -7.09 -7.24
C ARG A 11 -20.68 -7.46 -7.53
N LEU A 12 -20.49 -8.61 -8.17
CA LEU A 12 -19.18 -9.04 -8.66
C LEU A 12 -18.55 -7.90 -9.45
N PRO A 13 -17.22 -7.72 -9.38
CA PRO A 13 -16.54 -6.75 -10.22
C PRO A 13 -16.90 -6.97 -11.70
N PRO A 14 -16.94 -5.91 -12.52
CA PRO A 14 -17.18 -6.07 -13.94
C PRO A 14 -16.19 -7.10 -14.53
N ALA A 15 -16.69 -8.05 -15.31
CA ALA A 15 -15.87 -9.14 -15.88
C ALA A 15 -14.61 -8.63 -16.59
N GLY A 16 -14.70 -7.50 -17.31
CA GLY A 16 -13.56 -6.87 -17.95
C GLY A 16 -12.45 -6.40 -17.01
N VAL A 17 -12.79 -5.99 -15.78
CA VAL A 17 -11.78 -5.60 -14.76
C VAL A 17 -11.05 -6.84 -14.24
N LEU A 18 -11.78 -7.92 -13.97
CA LEU A 18 -11.17 -9.18 -13.53
C LEU A 18 -10.27 -9.78 -14.60
N ALA A 19 -10.70 -9.75 -15.86
CA ALA A 19 -9.91 -10.22 -17.01
C ALA A 19 -8.62 -9.39 -17.18
N SER A 20 -8.70 -8.07 -17.04
CA SER A 20 -7.53 -7.18 -17.11
C SER A 20 -6.52 -7.49 -15.98
N LEU A 21 -6.99 -7.64 -14.74
CA LEU A 21 -6.13 -8.01 -13.61
C LEU A 21 -5.52 -9.41 -13.78
N ALA A 22 -6.27 -10.36 -14.35
CA ALA A 22 -5.77 -11.70 -14.66
C ALA A 22 -4.65 -11.65 -15.69
N SER A 23 -4.84 -10.93 -16.79
CA SER A 23 -3.82 -10.73 -17.83
C SER A 23 -2.55 -10.06 -17.28
N LEU A 24 -2.68 -9.05 -16.42
CA LEU A 24 -1.53 -8.44 -15.73
C LEU A 24 -0.80 -9.44 -14.83
N ALA A 25 -1.54 -10.25 -14.09
CA ALA A 25 -0.95 -11.27 -13.23
C ALA A 25 -0.19 -12.34 -14.03
N GLU A 26 -0.70 -12.73 -15.19
CA GLU A 26 -0.06 -13.73 -16.07
C GLU A 26 1.23 -13.21 -16.70
N ARG A 27 1.26 -11.94 -17.08
CA ARG A 27 2.42 -11.29 -17.69
C ARG A 27 3.40 -10.70 -16.69
N ALA A 28 3.11 -10.78 -15.38
CA ALA A 28 3.94 -10.19 -14.35
C ALA A 28 5.36 -10.80 -14.36
N PRO A 29 6.40 -9.99 -14.55
CA PRO A 29 7.77 -10.44 -14.37
C PRO A 29 7.97 -11.04 -12.98
N THR A 30 8.83 -12.04 -12.88
CA THR A 30 9.08 -12.73 -11.63
C THR A 30 10.41 -12.33 -11.02
N ARG A 31 10.42 -12.19 -9.69
CA ARG A 31 11.61 -12.10 -8.86
C ARG A 31 11.54 -13.12 -7.74
N THR A 32 12.58 -13.93 -7.60
CA THR A 32 12.65 -14.94 -6.54
C THR A 32 12.89 -14.28 -5.19
N LEU A 33 12.15 -14.69 -4.17
CA LEU A 33 12.40 -14.39 -2.76
C LEU A 33 13.15 -15.54 -2.13
N GLY A 34 14.48 -15.49 -2.16
CA GLY A 34 15.36 -16.42 -1.48
C GLY A 34 15.29 -16.31 0.05
N ARG A 35 15.84 -17.30 0.81
CA ARG A 35 15.86 -17.31 2.29
C ARG A 35 16.62 -16.13 2.80
N GLY A 36 17.15 -15.28 2.53
CA GLY A 36 17.85 -14.10 3.08
C GLY A 36 17.44 -12.82 2.38
N GLU A 37 16.59 -12.91 1.36
CA GLU A 37 16.14 -11.72 0.66
C GLU A 37 15.18 -10.90 1.50
N ARG A 38 15.35 -9.59 1.38
CA ARG A 38 14.56 -8.58 2.05
C ARG A 38 14.01 -7.61 1.02
N VAL A 39 12.72 -7.37 1.07
CA VAL A 39 12.03 -6.44 0.17
C VAL A 39 11.29 -5.40 0.99
N VAL A 40 11.36 -4.14 0.60
CA VAL A 40 10.49 -3.09 1.11
C VAL A 40 9.70 -2.47 -0.03
N VAL A 41 8.41 -2.29 0.20
CA VAL A 41 7.47 -1.73 -0.78
C VAL A 41 6.96 -0.40 -0.26
N PHE A 42 7.22 0.67 -1.00
CA PHE A 42 6.60 1.98 -0.84
C PHE A 42 5.82 2.35 -2.09
N SER A 43 4.77 3.14 -1.94
CA SER A 43 3.97 3.68 -3.04
C SER A 43 3.52 5.09 -2.75
N ASP A 44 2.94 5.73 -3.75
CA ASP A 44 2.24 7.00 -3.61
C ASP A 44 3.13 8.07 -2.93
N LEU A 45 4.30 8.30 -3.52
CA LEU A 45 5.23 9.34 -3.09
C LEU A 45 4.75 10.72 -3.58
N HIS A 46 4.22 10.79 -4.81
CA HIS A 46 3.77 12.01 -5.46
C HIS A 46 4.83 13.13 -5.41
N MET A 47 6.07 12.79 -5.78
CA MET A 47 7.18 13.74 -5.87
C MET A 47 6.83 14.85 -6.87
N GLY A 48 6.76 16.07 -6.40
CA GLY A 48 6.46 17.24 -7.21
C GLY A 48 7.70 18.08 -7.54
N GLY A 49 7.48 19.30 -7.97
CA GLY A 49 8.53 20.25 -8.34
C GLY A 49 8.93 21.21 -7.22
N GLY A 50 8.69 20.88 -5.97
CA GLY A 50 8.90 21.74 -4.80
C GLY A 50 7.74 22.69 -4.48
N GLY A 51 7.87 23.41 -3.37
CA GLY A 51 6.86 24.35 -2.89
C GLY A 51 5.59 23.70 -2.33
N ARG A 52 4.54 24.52 -2.09
CA ARG A 52 3.31 24.08 -1.41
C ARG A 52 2.48 23.02 -2.15
N ARG A 53 2.74 22.80 -3.44
CA ARG A 53 2.02 21.84 -4.28
C ARG A 53 2.71 20.49 -4.35
N ASP A 54 3.88 20.34 -3.76
CA ASP A 54 4.63 19.10 -3.70
C ASP A 54 4.23 18.33 -2.44
N ASP A 55 3.39 17.33 -2.62
CA ASP A 55 2.80 16.57 -1.52
C ASP A 55 3.84 15.71 -0.78
N PHE A 56 4.97 15.38 -1.44
CA PHE A 56 6.06 14.59 -0.85
C PHE A 56 7.03 15.43 -0.01
N LEU A 57 7.09 16.73 -0.23
CA LEU A 57 8.07 17.61 0.42
C LEU A 57 8.17 17.43 1.95
N PRO A 58 7.05 17.26 2.70
CA PRO A 58 7.11 17.08 4.15
C PRO A 58 7.77 15.77 4.61
N ASN A 59 7.82 14.75 3.76
CA ASN A 59 8.29 13.40 4.10
C ASN A 59 9.50 12.94 3.26
N GLY A 60 9.98 13.76 2.33
CA GLY A 60 11.07 13.41 1.44
C GLY A 60 12.35 13.05 2.20
N GLU A 61 12.76 13.89 3.15
CA GLU A 61 13.94 13.64 3.99
C GLU A 61 13.75 12.40 4.89
N LEU A 62 12.54 12.20 5.42
CA LEU A 62 12.22 11.02 6.24
C LEU A 62 12.40 9.74 5.44
N LEU A 63 11.86 9.68 4.20
CA LEU A 63 12.03 8.50 3.35
C LEU A 63 13.48 8.34 2.90
N ALA A 64 14.15 9.42 2.51
CA ALA A 64 15.57 9.37 2.12
C ALA A 64 16.45 8.85 3.27
N ALA A 65 16.23 9.32 4.49
CA ALA A 65 16.93 8.84 5.68
C ALA A 65 16.63 7.36 5.97
N ALA A 66 15.36 6.94 5.88
CA ALA A 66 14.97 5.55 6.02
C ALA A 66 15.67 4.65 5.00
N LEU A 67 15.67 5.06 3.73
CA LEU A 67 16.33 4.31 2.65
C LEU A 67 17.83 4.23 2.89
N ARG A 68 18.49 5.35 3.15
CA ARG A 68 19.96 5.43 3.27
C ARG A 68 20.48 4.77 4.55
N ARG A 69 19.83 4.97 5.70
CA ARG A 69 20.33 4.55 7.01
C ARG A 69 19.79 3.21 7.50
N TYR A 70 18.66 2.78 6.97
CA TYR A 70 18.05 1.54 7.42
C TYR A 70 17.99 0.47 6.32
N TYR A 71 17.39 0.76 5.17
CA TYR A 71 17.13 -0.28 4.15
C TYR A 71 18.35 -0.65 3.33
N LEU A 72 19.11 0.32 2.86
CA LEU A 72 20.29 0.09 2.01
C LEU A 72 21.38 -0.71 2.74
N PRO A 73 21.78 -0.39 3.99
CA PRO A 73 22.77 -1.17 4.73
C PRO A 73 22.29 -2.60 5.05
N ARG A 74 20.98 -2.78 5.23
CA ARG A 74 20.37 -4.09 5.48
C ARG A 74 20.05 -4.88 4.24
N ARG A 75 20.52 -4.39 3.08
CA ARG A 75 20.43 -5.05 1.79
C ARG A 75 19.00 -5.34 1.33
N PHE A 76 18.05 -4.47 1.64
CA PHE A 76 16.69 -4.56 1.11
C PHE A 76 16.65 -4.27 -0.39
N THR A 77 15.81 -4.97 -1.13
CA THR A 77 15.35 -4.56 -2.45
C THR A 77 14.22 -3.56 -2.25
N LEU A 78 14.35 -2.39 -2.85
CA LEU A 78 13.32 -1.36 -2.86
C LEU A 78 12.37 -1.60 -4.02
N VAL A 79 11.08 -1.72 -3.72
CA VAL A 79 10.01 -1.71 -4.71
C VAL A 79 9.22 -0.42 -4.57
N LEU A 80 9.23 0.40 -5.60
CA LEU A 80 8.39 1.58 -5.72
C LEU A 80 7.13 1.19 -6.51
N ASN A 81 6.00 1.06 -5.79
CA ASN A 81 4.77 0.48 -6.34
C ASN A 81 3.82 1.53 -6.90
N GLY A 82 4.30 2.37 -7.81
CA GLY A 82 3.50 3.36 -8.55
C GLY A 82 3.31 4.70 -7.84
N ASP A 83 2.91 5.71 -8.62
CA ASP A 83 2.67 7.09 -8.20
C ASP A 83 3.86 7.69 -7.42
N VAL A 84 5.07 7.51 -7.98
CA VAL A 84 6.29 8.09 -7.40
C VAL A 84 6.43 9.54 -7.81
N GLU A 85 6.29 9.83 -9.08
CA GLU A 85 6.27 11.19 -9.63
C GLU A 85 4.83 11.69 -9.82
N GLU A 86 4.60 12.96 -9.52
CA GLU A 86 3.33 13.65 -9.75
C GLU A 86 3.31 14.33 -11.12
N LEU A 87 3.35 13.52 -12.20
CA LEU A 87 3.44 14.04 -13.59
C LEU A 87 2.11 14.59 -14.11
N GLN A 88 1.01 14.39 -13.41
CA GLN A 88 -0.26 15.07 -13.74
C GLN A 88 -0.20 16.57 -13.44
N ARG A 89 0.69 17.02 -12.53
CA ARG A 89 0.81 18.43 -12.11
C ARG A 89 2.15 19.07 -12.45
N PHE A 90 3.20 18.27 -12.60
CA PHE A 90 4.57 18.72 -12.79
C PHE A 90 5.22 18.04 -14.00
N HIS A 91 6.22 18.69 -14.59
CA HIS A 91 7.04 18.08 -15.64
C HIS A 91 8.20 17.28 -15.05
N LEU A 92 8.55 16.16 -15.63
CA LEU A 92 9.63 15.28 -15.16
C LEU A 92 10.98 16.01 -14.91
N PRO A 93 11.45 16.89 -15.79
CA PRO A 93 12.70 17.64 -15.53
C PRO A 93 12.64 18.50 -14.27
N GLN A 94 11.48 19.08 -13.95
CA GLN A 94 11.28 19.87 -12.73
C GLN A 94 11.34 18.97 -11.49
N VAL A 95 10.64 17.83 -11.51
CA VAL A 95 10.67 16.82 -10.44
C VAL A 95 12.09 16.32 -10.21
N ARG A 96 12.78 15.94 -11.27
CA ARG A 96 14.18 15.45 -11.19
C ARG A 96 15.13 16.48 -10.61
N ARG A 97 15.00 17.74 -10.96
CA ARG A 97 15.82 18.83 -10.40
C ARG A 97 15.57 19.00 -8.90
N GLN A 98 14.28 19.01 -8.50
CA GLN A 98 13.90 19.16 -7.10
C GLN A 98 14.41 18.00 -6.25
N TRP A 99 14.30 16.79 -6.76
CA TRP A 99 14.59 15.56 -6.04
C TRP A 99 15.90 14.88 -6.47
N ALA A 100 16.86 15.64 -7.01
CA ALA A 100 18.12 15.10 -7.54
C ALA A 100 18.84 14.16 -6.54
N GLY A 101 18.91 14.54 -5.26
CA GLY A 101 19.52 13.73 -4.21
C GLY A 101 18.74 12.42 -3.91
N PHE A 102 17.42 12.44 -4.11
CA PHE A 102 16.60 11.24 -3.98
C PHE A 102 16.79 10.31 -5.20
N TYR A 103 16.87 10.86 -6.40
CA TYR A 103 17.19 10.08 -7.61
C TYR A 103 18.57 9.43 -7.52
N ALA A 104 19.59 10.15 -7.03
CA ALA A 104 20.93 9.58 -6.81
C ALA A 104 20.88 8.38 -5.84
N LEU A 105 20.01 8.44 -4.82
CA LEU A 105 19.79 7.32 -3.92
C LEU A 105 19.07 6.14 -4.61
N LEU A 106 18.10 6.39 -5.49
CA LEU A 106 17.48 5.35 -6.31
C LEU A 106 18.48 4.68 -7.26
N GLU A 107 19.35 5.46 -7.85
CA GLU A 107 20.45 4.95 -8.70
C GLU A 107 21.41 4.04 -7.91
N GLU A 108 21.65 4.33 -6.64
CA GLU A 108 22.44 3.47 -5.78
C GLU A 108 21.78 2.11 -5.55
N PHE A 109 20.47 2.07 -5.34
CA PHE A 109 19.71 0.81 -5.30
C PHE A 109 19.74 0.09 -6.65
N ALA A 110 19.56 0.81 -7.75
CA ALA A 110 19.57 0.25 -9.11
C ALA A 110 20.92 -0.38 -9.48
N ARG A 111 22.04 0.31 -9.22
CA ARG A 111 23.39 -0.23 -9.44
C ARG A 111 23.69 -1.51 -8.66
N ARG A 112 22.99 -1.73 -7.54
CA ARG A 112 23.09 -2.94 -6.74
C ARG A 112 22.09 -4.02 -7.16
N GLY A 113 21.32 -3.82 -8.24
CA GLY A 113 20.26 -4.74 -8.69
C GLY A 113 19.10 -4.85 -7.71
N ARG A 114 18.84 -3.80 -6.92
CA ARG A 114 17.86 -3.80 -5.82
C ARG A 114 16.81 -2.71 -5.93
N LEU A 115 16.49 -2.29 -7.14
CA LEU A 115 15.39 -1.38 -7.43
C LEU A 115 14.43 -2.04 -8.40
N GLU A 116 13.17 -2.15 -7.99
CA GLU A 116 12.04 -2.47 -8.87
C GLU A 116 11.09 -1.27 -8.89
N ARG A 117 10.62 -0.91 -10.07
CA ARG A 117 9.79 0.25 -10.29
C ARG A 117 8.51 -0.12 -11.03
N LEU A 118 7.39 0.01 -10.36
CA LEU A 118 6.08 -0.12 -11.00
C LEU A 118 5.53 1.28 -11.32
N VAL A 119 4.77 1.37 -12.40
CA VAL A 119 4.07 2.62 -12.77
C VAL A 119 2.70 2.68 -12.13
N GLY A 120 2.32 3.88 -11.70
CA GLY A 120 0.98 4.21 -11.25
C GLY A 120 0.21 5.01 -12.30
N ASN A 121 -0.87 5.63 -11.89
CA ASN A 121 -1.66 6.48 -12.81
C ASN A 121 -1.15 7.92 -12.88
N HIS A 122 -0.41 8.41 -11.87
CA HIS A 122 0.18 9.75 -11.88
C HIS A 122 1.51 9.82 -12.64
N ASP A 123 2.17 8.70 -12.83
CA ASP A 123 3.45 8.58 -13.52
C ASP A 123 3.40 7.61 -14.73
N ALA A 124 2.21 7.31 -15.23
CA ALA A 124 2.00 6.43 -16.37
C ALA A 124 2.74 6.89 -17.65
N GLU A 125 2.99 8.18 -17.79
CA GLU A 125 3.75 8.78 -18.90
C GLU A 125 5.19 8.24 -18.98
N LEU A 126 5.77 7.82 -17.86
CA LEU A 126 7.11 7.22 -17.83
C LEU A 126 7.21 5.91 -18.64
N ALA A 127 6.09 5.21 -18.83
CA ALA A 127 6.08 3.99 -19.65
C ALA A 127 6.45 4.27 -21.11
N VAL A 128 6.28 5.52 -21.58
CA VAL A 128 6.65 5.99 -22.90
C VAL A 128 8.08 6.57 -22.91
N LEU A 129 8.52 7.14 -21.79
CA LEU A 129 9.83 7.81 -21.62
C LEU A 129 10.90 6.85 -21.08
N ARG A 130 11.03 5.67 -21.66
CA ARG A 130 11.81 4.53 -21.13
C ARG A 130 13.27 4.83 -20.76
N ASP A 131 13.94 5.77 -21.44
CA ASP A 131 15.39 6.01 -21.29
C ASP A 131 15.74 7.03 -20.20
N CYS A 132 14.75 7.54 -19.46
CA CYS A 132 14.96 8.65 -18.53
C CYS A 132 14.96 8.25 -17.04
N TYR A 133 14.86 6.96 -16.71
CA TYR A 133 14.68 6.53 -15.33
C TYR A 133 15.82 5.63 -14.84
N PRO A 134 16.25 5.74 -13.55
CA PRO A 134 17.35 4.92 -13.01
C PRO A 134 17.05 3.43 -12.85
N ALA A 135 15.79 3.01 -12.91
CA ALA A 135 15.43 1.59 -12.86
C ALA A 135 15.71 0.91 -14.21
N PRO A 136 16.13 -0.36 -14.20
CA PRO A 136 16.43 -1.10 -15.43
C PRO A 136 15.21 -1.29 -16.32
N ARG A 137 14.01 -1.23 -15.77
CA ARG A 137 12.73 -1.28 -16.49
C ARG A 137 11.58 -0.77 -15.63
N LEU A 138 10.57 -0.21 -16.27
CA LEU A 138 9.31 0.16 -15.66
C LEU A 138 8.30 -0.98 -15.86
N LEU A 139 7.64 -1.36 -14.79
CA LEU A 139 6.75 -2.52 -14.73
C LEU A 139 5.30 -2.08 -14.48
N GLU A 140 4.33 -2.82 -15.02
CA GLU A 140 2.91 -2.66 -14.67
C GLU A 140 2.52 -3.51 -13.45
N SER A 141 3.24 -4.63 -13.26
CA SER A 141 3.09 -5.57 -12.15
C SER A 141 4.39 -6.31 -11.91
N LEU A 142 4.55 -6.91 -10.72
CA LEU A 142 5.70 -7.71 -10.34
C LEU A 142 5.22 -8.90 -9.51
N ARG A 143 5.79 -10.08 -9.74
CA ARG A 143 5.54 -11.27 -8.95
C ARG A 143 6.77 -11.63 -8.11
N LEU A 144 6.64 -11.63 -6.80
CA LEU A 144 7.65 -12.13 -5.88
C LEU A 144 7.35 -13.62 -5.60
N VAL A 145 8.27 -14.51 -5.95
CA VAL A 145 8.07 -15.96 -5.87
C VAL A 145 8.88 -16.55 -4.72
N ARG A 146 8.23 -17.30 -3.84
CA ARG A 146 8.84 -18.02 -2.73
C ARG A 146 8.40 -19.49 -2.78
N GLY A 147 9.26 -20.35 -3.31
CA GLY A 147 8.92 -21.74 -3.55
C GLY A 147 7.76 -21.88 -4.55
N ARG A 148 6.66 -22.48 -4.11
CA ARG A 148 5.44 -22.62 -4.93
C ARG A 148 4.46 -21.46 -4.77
N GLU A 149 4.67 -20.59 -3.80
CA GLU A 149 3.79 -19.49 -3.44
C GLU A 149 4.31 -18.17 -4.03
N SER A 150 3.42 -17.21 -4.19
CA SER A 150 3.82 -15.91 -4.71
C SER A 150 2.96 -14.76 -4.20
N LEU A 151 3.58 -13.57 -4.19
CA LEU A 151 2.88 -12.30 -3.94
C LEU A 151 2.89 -11.51 -5.26
N LEU A 152 1.72 -11.03 -5.67
CA LEU A 152 1.58 -10.18 -6.83
C LEU A 152 1.54 -8.71 -6.38
N LEU A 153 2.40 -7.90 -6.97
CA LEU A 153 2.43 -6.45 -6.76
C LEU A 153 1.87 -5.76 -7.99
N LEU A 154 0.98 -4.81 -7.77
CA LEU A 154 0.46 -3.90 -8.79
C LEU A 154 0.08 -2.59 -8.09
N HIS A 155 0.03 -1.48 -8.82
CA HIS A 155 -0.29 -0.21 -8.15
C HIS A 155 -1.74 -0.17 -7.61
N GLY A 156 -2.70 -0.69 -8.36
CA GLY A 156 -4.12 -0.75 -7.97
C GLY A 156 -5.06 0.06 -8.85
N HIS A 157 -4.57 1.06 -9.59
CA HIS A 157 -5.37 1.84 -10.53
C HIS A 157 -6.00 0.96 -11.64
N GLN A 158 -5.36 -0.15 -11.95
CA GLN A 158 -5.81 -1.13 -12.94
C GLN A 158 -7.17 -1.75 -12.58
N ALA A 159 -7.58 -1.72 -11.32
CA ALA A 159 -8.91 -2.12 -10.88
C ALA A 159 -10.00 -1.04 -11.10
N SER A 160 -9.64 0.14 -11.64
CA SER A 160 -10.59 1.20 -11.96
C SER A 160 -11.02 1.11 -13.42
N TYR A 161 -12.31 0.85 -13.67
CA TYR A 161 -12.86 0.66 -15.02
C TYR A 161 -12.61 1.82 -15.98
N LEU A 162 -12.62 3.05 -15.49
CA LEU A 162 -12.42 4.26 -16.30
C LEU A 162 -10.95 4.46 -16.72
N GLN A 163 -10.01 4.00 -15.91
CA GLN A 163 -8.59 4.23 -16.15
C GLN A 163 -8.00 3.21 -17.15
N THR A 164 -8.56 2.02 -17.24
CA THR A 164 -8.06 0.98 -18.18
C THR A 164 -8.45 1.22 -19.63
N ARG A 165 -9.54 1.92 -19.91
CA ARG A 165 -10.06 2.10 -21.28
C ARG A 165 -9.63 3.41 -21.95
N PHE A 166 -9.18 4.41 -21.19
CA PHE A 166 -8.90 5.76 -21.69
C PHE A 166 -7.55 6.34 -21.25
N LEU A 167 -6.59 5.49 -20.83
CA LEU A 167 -5.32 5.95 -20.27
C LEU A 167 -4.57 6.96 -21.16
N GLY A 168 -4.46 6.72 -22.46
CA GLY A 168 -3.77 7.62 -23.38
C GLY A 168 -4.50 8.94 -23.61
N LEU A 169 -5.80 8.87 -23.93
CA LEU A 169 -6.61 10.07 -24.23
C LEU A 169 -6.91 10.90 -22.98
N ALA A 170 -7.17 10.23 -21.84
CA ALA A 170 -7.47 10.90 -20.58
C ALA A 170 -6.25 11.65 -20.03
N THR A 171 -5.04 11.12 -20.18
CA THR A 171 -3.81 11.78 -19.75
C THR A 171 -3.55 13.05 -20.55
N VAL A 172 -3.72 12.98 -21.87
CA VAL A 172 -3.58 14.14 -22.76
C VAL A 172 -4.64 15.21 -22.46
N LEU A 173 -5.92 14.80 -22.31
CA LEU A 173 -7.01 15.72 -22.03
C LEU A 173 -6.87 16.37 -20.64
N LEU A 174 -6.46 15.61 -19.62
CA LEU A 174 -6.22 16.13 -18.28
C LEU A 174 -5.07 17.14 -18.26
N ARG A 175 -3.98 16.87 -18.97
CA ARG A 175 -2.78 17.71 -18.98
C ARG A 175 -2.99 19.02 -19.72
N TYR A 176 -3.60 18.96 -20.91
CA TYR A 176 -3.69 20.12 -21.81
C TYR A 176 -5.00 20.90 -21.69
N VAL A 177 -6.05 20.31 -21.12
CA VAL A 177 -7.37 20.97 -21.01
C VAL A 177 -7.76 21.16 -19.55
N ALA A 178 -7.74 20.14 -18.72
CA ALA A 178 -8.25 20.23 -17.35
C ALA A 178 -7.30 20.96 -16.39
N ASN A 179 -5.97 20.74 -16.48
CA ASN A 179 -4.99 21.41 -15.63
C ASN A 179 -4.89 22.93 -15.84
N PRO A 180 -4.87 23.46 -17.09
CA PRO A 180 -4.89 24.89 -17.31
C PRO A 180 -6.18 25.56 -16.82
N LEU A 181 -7.32 24.85 -16.85
CA LEU A 181 -8.63 25.33 -16.40
C LEU A 181 -8.84 25.19 -14.87
N GLY A 182 -7.84 24.73 -14.12
CA GLY A 182 -7.96 24.55 -12.67
C GLY A 182 -8.95 23.46 -12.24
N ILE A 183 -9.38 22.60 -13.15
CA ILE A 183 -10.29 21.49 -12.87
C ILE A 183 -9.52 20.45 -12.08
N HIS A 184 -9.74 20.43 -10.76
CA HIS A 184 -9.08 19.49 -9.85
C HIS A 184 -9.52 18.07 -10.16
N ASN A 185 -8.54 17.25 -10.53
CA ASN A 185 -8.77 15.83 -10.74
C ASN A 185 -9.19 15.19 -9.41
N TRP A 186 -10.39 14.62 -9.36
CA TRP A 186 -10.92 13.95 -8.17
C TRP A 186 -10.19 12.61 -8.01
N SER A 187 -9.05 12.64 -7.33
CA SER A 187 -8.25 11.44 -7.11
C SER A 187 -9.06 10.39 -6.32
N VAL A 188 -8.81 9.11 -6.61
CA VAL A 188 -9.43 7.99 -5.88
C VAL A 188 -9.12 8.10 -4.39
N SER A 189 -7.93 8.59 -4.03
CA SER A 189 -7.48 8.76 -2.65
C SER A 189 -8.33 9.74 -1.82
N ARG A 190 -9.03 10.70 -2.44
CA ARG A 190 -9.89 11.66 -1.74
C ARG A 190 -11.33 11.16 -1.54
N SER A 191 -11.78 10.14 -2.27
CA SER A 191 -13.14 9.62 -2.18
C SER A 191 -13.18 8.25 -1.51
N SER A 192 -13.74 8.16 -0.29
CA SER A 192 -13.89 6.90 0.45
C SER A 192 -14.59 5.82 -0.37
N ARG A 193 -15.66 6.18 -1.11
CA ARG A 193 -16.42 5.25 -1.95
C ARG A 193 -15.61 4.71 -3.12
N ARG A 194 -14.75 5.54 -3.74
CA ARG A 194 -13.90 5.11 -4.86
C ARG A 194 -12.77 4.21 -4.37
N ARG A 195 -12.10 4.58 -3.26
CA ARG A 195 -11.07 3.74 -2.61
C ARG A 195 -11.60 2.35 -2.30
N PHE A 196 -12.71 2.31 -1.60
CA PHE A 196 -13.38 1.07 -1.23
C PHE A 196 -13.74 0.20 -2.44
N ARG A 197 -14.20 0.80 -3.53
CA ARG A 197 -14.52 0.07 -4.77
C ARG A 197 -13.29 -0.57 -5.40
N VAL A 198 -12.15 0.12 -5.43
CA VAL A 198 -10.88 -0.41 -5.94
C VAL A 198 -10.43 -1.59 -5.07
N GLU A 199 -10.35 -1.40 -3.77
CA GLU A 199 -9.93 -2.44 -2.82
C GLU A 199 -10.83 -3.67 -2.90
N ARG A 200 -12.15 -3.50 -2.97
CA ARG A 200 -13.11 -4.62 -3.12
C ARG A 200 -12.91 -5.39 -4.42
N ARG A 201 -12.61 -4.72 -5.52
CA ARG A 201 -12.33 -5.38 -6.80
C ARG A 201 -11.04 -6.18 -6.77
N VAL A 202 -9.98 -5.60 -6.22
CA VAL A 202 -8.70 -6.31 -6.06
C VAL A 202 -8.85 -7.48 -5.07
N TYR A 203 -9.60 -7.30 -3.99
CA TYR A 203 -9.90 -8.37 -3.03
C TYR A 203 -10.63 -9.55 -3.70
N ALA A 204 -11.68 -9.27 -4.48
CA ALA A 204 -12.41 -10.30 -5.20
C ALA A 204 -11.53 -11.06 -6.20
N PHE A 205 -10.65 -10.33 -6.92
CA PHE A 205 -9.65 -10.92 -7.81
C PHE A 205 -8.66 -11.81 -7.03
N ALA A 206 -8.04 -11.27 -5.98
CA ALA A 206 -7.03 -11.94 -5.17
C ALA A 206 -7.58 -13.24 -4.56
N ARG A 207 -8.78 -13.16 -3.97
CA ARG A 207 -9.48 -14.30 -3.40
C ARG A 207 -9.80 -15.35 -4.45
N GLY A 208 -10.42 -14.97 -5.58
CA GLY A 208 -10.79 -15.91 -6.64
C GLY A 208 -9.60 -16.66 -7.26
N ARG A 209 -8.40 -16.06 -7.20
CA ARG A 209 -7.14 -16.70 -7.68
C ARG A 209 -6.30 -17.31 -6.55
N ARG A 210 -6.76 -17.29 -5.31
CA ARG A 210 -6.02 -17.76 -4.13
C ARG A 210 -4.62 -17.13 -4.05
N GLN A 211 -4.52 -15.83 -4.34
CA GLN A 211 -3.26 -15.13 -4.45
C GLN A 211 -3.17 -13.97 -3.48
N VAL A 212 -2.01 -13.79 -2.86
CA VAL A 212 -1.71 -12.58 -2.10
C VAL A 212 -1.38 -11.44 -3.05
N VAL A 213 -2.06 -10.30 -2.88
CA VAL A 213 -1.89 -9.10 -3.72
C VAL A 213 -1.52 -7.91 -2.85
N LEU A 214 -0.47 -7.18 -3.27
CA LEU A 214 -0.01 -5.94 -2.64
C LEU A 214 -0.30 -4.77 -3.57
N ILE A 215 -0.98 -3.74 -3.05
CA ILE A 215 -1.31 -2.53 -3.80
C ILE A 215 -0.83 -1.24 -3.11
N GLY A 216 -0.96 -0.11 -3.80
CA GLY A 216 -0.93 1.29 -3.31
C GLY A 216 -2.22 2.00 -3.65
N HIS A 217 -2.13 3.16 -4.33
CA HIS A 217 -3.19 3.91 -5.02
C HIS A 217 -4.30 4.48 -4.13
N THR A 218 -4.75 3.75 -3.12
CA THR A 218 -5.85 4.23 -2.27
C THR A 218 -5.37 5.06 -1.06
N HIS A 219 -4.05 5.15 -0.87
CA HIS A 219 -3.37 5.83 0.23
C HIS A 219 -3.80 5.35 1.62
N ARG A 220 -4.47 4.21 1.69
CA ARG A 220 -4.97 3.63 2.93
C ARG A 220 -4.22 2.33 3.22
N PRO A 221 -3.38 2.27 4.26
CA PRO A 221 -2.70 1.03 4.60
C PRO A 221 -3.73 -0.05 4.95
N LEU A 222 -3.54 -1.23 4.37
CA LEU A 222 -4.32 -2.43 4.67
C LEU A 222 -3.35 -3.56 4.97
N PHE A 223 -3.67 -4.32 6.01
CA PHE A 223 -2.95 -5.52 6.36
C PHE A 223 -3.95 -6.68 6.46
N GLU A 224 -3.64 -7.82 5.84
CA GLU A 224 -4.52 -8.99 5.79
C GLU A 224 -5.96 -8.68 5.33
N SER A 225 -6.12 -7.80 4.37
CA SER A 225 -7.42 -7.28 3.91
C SER A 225 -8.19 -6.45 4.97
N LEU A 226 -7.63 -6.22 6.14
CA LEU A 226 -8.25 -5.46 7.22
C LEU A 226 -7.94 -3.98 7.17
N SER A 227 -8.94 -3.14 7.34
CA SER A 227 -8.73 -1.73 7.66
C SER A 227 -8.31 -1.58 9.12
N LYS A 228 -7.71 -0.43 9.47
CA LYS A 228 -7.38 -0.11 10.86
C LYS A 228 -8.59 -0.26 11.81
N LEU A 229 -9.79 0.06 11.33
CA LEU A 229 -11.02 -0.10 12.11
C LEU A 229 -11.31 -1.57 12.41
N ASP A 230 -11.22 -2.41 11.38
CA ASP A 230 -11.48 -3.84 11.51
C ASP A 230 -10.42 -4.49 12.40
N THR A 231 -9.15 -4.15 12.19
CA THR A 231 -8.04 -4.60 13.05
C THR A 231 -8.26 -4.24 14.51
N LEU A 232 -8.68 -3.00 14.81
CA LEU A 232 -8.96 -2.58 16.19
C LEU A 232 -10.13 -3.36 16.80
N ARG A 233 -11.20 -3.60 16.05
CA ARG A 233 -12.34 -4.41 16.52
C ARG A 233 -11.92 -5.83 16.85
N PHE A 234 -11.19 -6.50 15.96
CA PHE A 234 -10.71 -7.86 16.19
C PHE A 234 -9.74 -7.95 17.39
N ARG A 235 -8.82 -6.98 17.53
CA ARG A 235 -7.92 -6.94 18.68
C ARG A 235 -8.64 -6.73 20.00
N ILE A 236 -9.64 -5.86 20.03
CA ILE A 236 -10.49 -5.66 21.20
C ILE A 236 -11.19 -6.97 21.57
N GLU A 237 -11.76 -7.66 20.59
CA GLU A 237 -12.43 -8.95 20.81
C GLU A 237 -11.45 -10.03 21.29
N ASP A 238 -10.25 -10.15 20.69
CA ASP A 238 -9.20 -11.07 21.13
C ASP A 238 -8.77 -10.80 22.58
N LEU A 239 -8.55 -9.54 22.95
CA LEU A 239 -8.22 -9.16 24.32
C LEU A 239 -9.35 -9.55 25.29
N CYS A 240 -10.61 -9.32 24.95
CA CYS A 240 -11.77 -9.73 25.74
C CYS A 240 -11.82 -11.25 25.96
N ARG A 241 -11.44 -12.05 24.97
CA ARG A 241 -11.35 -13.52 25.11
C ARG A 241 -10.18 -13.98 25.96
N ARG A 242 -9.05 -13.29 25.89
CA ARG A 242 -7.82 -13.68 26.58
C ARG A 242 -7.77 -13.25 28.06
N ILE A 243 -8.38 -12.13 28.42
CA ILE A 243 -8.34 -11.59 29.79
C ILE A 243 -8.88 -12.60 30.82
N PRO A 244 -10.03 -13.27 30.63
CA PRO A 244 -10.55 -14.22 31.61
C PRO A 244 -9.61 -15.41 31.89
N SER A 245 -8.90 -15.89 30.87
CA SER A 245 -7.99 -17.04 30.97
C SER A 245 -6.55 -16.67 31.30
N ALA A 246 -6.24 -15.38 31.40
CA ALA A 246 -4.88 -14.93 31.68
C ALA A 246 -4.52 -15.10 33.15
N ALA A 247 -3.26 -15.42 33.42
CA ALA A 247 -2.72 -15.44 34.77
C ALA A 247 -2.88 -14.07 35.46
N LEU A 248 -3.22 -14.03 36.74
CA LEU A 248 -3.53 -12.83 37.53
C LEU A 248 -2.50 -11.69 37.34
N LYS A 249 -1.20 -12.01 37.31
CA LYS A 249 -0.13 -11.03 37.06
C LYS A 249 -0.16 -10.38 35.69
N ARG A 250 -0.76 -11.00 34.68
CA ARG A 250 -0.84 -10.48 33.30
C ARG A 250 -2.12 -9.70 32.98
N ARG A 251 -3.20 -9.93 33.77
CA ARG A 251 -4.49 -9.27 33.55
C ARG A 251 -4.43 -7.75 33.51
N PRO A 252 -3.75 -7.05 34.46
CA PRO A 252 -3.70 -5.58 34.42
C PRO A 252 -3.02 -5.00 33.17
N ALA A 253 -2.07 -5.74 32.59
CA ALA A 253 -1.41 -5.32 31.35
C ALA A 253 -2.35 -5.46 30.15
N LEU A 254 -3.10 -6.57 30.05
CA LEU A 254 -4.08 -6.81 29.00
C LEU A 254 -5.27 -5.84 29.09
N GLU A 255 -5.74 -5.53 30.30
CA GLU A 255 -6.80 -4.55 30.53
C GLU A 255 -6.38 -3.12 30.13
N ARG A 256 -5.15 -2.73 30.42
CA ARG A 256 -4.58 -1.46 29.92
C ARG A 256 -4.49 -1.42 28.41
N GLU A 257 -4.04 -2.51 27.79
CA GLU A 257 -4.02 -2.61 26.32
C GLU A 257 -5.42 -2.51 25.75
N LEU A 258 -6.41 -3.19 26.33
CA LEU A 258 -7.83 -3.12 25.93
C LEU A 258 -8.34 -1.68 26.00
N ALA A 259 -8.08 -0.97 27.08
CA ALA A 259 -8.48 0.43 27.25
C ALA A 259 -7.85 1.34 26.19
N GLN A 260 -6.57 1.14 25.88
CA GLN A 260 -5.87 1.88 24.82
C GLN A 260 -6.49 1.63 23.43
N ARG A 261 -6.80 0.36 23.10
CA ARG A 261 -7.42 0.00 21.81
C ARG A 261 -8.84 0.54 21.68
N LYS A 262 -9.63 0.53 22.75
CA LYS A 262 -10.96 1.16 22.77
C LYS A 262 -10.86 2.67 22.51
N GLN A 263 -9.99 3.38 23.19
CA GLN A 263 -9.78 4.81 22.98
C GLN A 263 -9.30 5.11 21.54
N GLU A 264 -8.43 4.25 20.98
CA GLU A 264 -7.99 4.40 19.59
C GLU A 264 -9.14 4.17 18.62
N LEU A 265 -10.01 3.19 18.86
CA LEU A 265 -11.22 2.94 18.08
C LEU A 265 -12.16 4.14 18.08
N GLU A 266 -12.44 4.71 19.25
CA GLU A 266 -13.26 5.92 19.39
C GLU A 266 -12.69 7.10 18.59
N ARG A 267 -11.36 7.33 18.65
CA ARG A 267 -10.69 8.37 17.85
C ARG A 267 -10.81 8.13 16.34
N VAL A 268 -10.73 6.87 15.90
CA VAL A 268 -10.89 6.51 14.48
C VAL A 268 -12.33 6.75 14.04
N LEU A 269 -13.31 6.37 14.86
CA LEU A 269 -14.73 6.57 14.58
C LEU A 269 -15.10 8.06 14.56
N ALA A 270 -14.65 8.85 15.53
CA ALA A 270 -14.88 10.30 15.59
C ALA A 270 -14.34 11.06 14.36
N ARG A 271 -13.25 10.57 13.75
CA ARG A 271 -12.66 11.17 12.54
C ARG A 271 -13.35 10.77 11.23
N ARG A 272 -14.10 9.67 11.23
CA ARG A 272 -14.73 9.14 10.01
C ARG A 272 -15.96 9.91 9.55
N GLY A 273 -16.58 10.72 10.42
CA GLY A 273 -17.90 11.29 10.11
C GLY A 273 -18.92 10.17 9.80
N ARG A 274 -20.02 10.50 9.16
CA ARG A 274 -20.99 9.51 8.64
C ARG A 274 -20.46 8.87 7.35
N ASP A 275 -19.38 8.09 7.43
CA ASP A 275 -18.91 7.28 6.30
C ASP A 275 -19.78 6.01 6.23
N PRO A 276 -20.58 5.79 5.18
CA PRO A 276 -21.35 4.57 4.99
C PRO A 276 -20.40 3.44 4.55
N GLY A 277 -19.33 3.22 5.30
CA GLY A 277 -18.37 2.16 5.05
C GLY A 277 -18.99 0.82 5.39
N GLY A 278 -19.66 0.21 4.44
CA GLY A 278 -19.93 -1.22 4.47
C GLY A 278 -18.61 -1.98 4.66
N SER A 279 -18.65 -3.16 5.24
CA SER A 279 -17.49 -4.05 5.29
C SER A 279 -16.95 -4.27 3.87
N LEU A 280 -15.62 -4.42 3.71
CA LEU A 280 -15.04 -4.97 2.46
C LEU A 280 -15.62 -6.36 2.17
N TYR A 281 -16.31 -6.93 3.13
CA TYR A 281 -16.62 -8.32 3.28
C TYR A 281 -18.13 -8.55 3.27
N ASP A 282 -18.66 -8.79 2.09
CA ASP A 282 -19.97 -9.40 1.93
C ASP A 282 -19.90 -10.95 2.10
N TRP A 283 -18.83 -11.44 2.73
CA TRP A 283 -18.53 -12.87 2.85
C TRP A 283 -18.31 -13.28 4.31
N PRO A 284 -18.79 -14.47 4.73
CA PRO A 284 -18.70 -14.91 6.12
C PRO A 284 -17.27 -15.14 6.62
N LEU A 285 -16.31 -15.41 5.73
CA LEU A 285 -14.91 -15.62 6.08
C LEU A 285 -14.01 -14.60 5.40
N LEU A 286 -13.22 -13.89 6.19
CA LEU A 286 -12.20 -12.98 5.70
C LEU A 286 -10.97 -13.74 5.20
N VAL A 287 -10.63 -13.56 3.92
CA VAL A 287 -9.40 -14.09 3.34
C VAL A 287 -8.30 -13.01 3.42
N PRO A 288 -7.15 -13.28 4.03
CA PRO A 288 -6.08 -12.29 4.23
C PRO A 288 -5.21 -12.12 2.95
N CYS A 289 -5.85 -11.87 1.81
CA CYS A 289 -5.19 -11.88 0.50
C CYS A 289 -4.83 -10.49 -0.06
N LEU A 290 -5.27 -9.40 0.59
CA LEU A 290 -5.04 -8.03 0.14
C LEU A 290 -4.23 -7.24 1.15
N PHE A 291 -3.15 -6.63 0.68
CA PHE A 291 -2.29 -5.71 1.42
C PHE A 291 -2.19 -4.38 0.68
N ASN A 292 -2.01 -3.30 1.42
CA ASN A 292 -1.76 -1.98 0.84
C ASN A 292 -0.68 -1.28 1.65
N SER A 293 0.37 -0.80 0.97
CA SER A 293 1.50 -0.09 1.58
C SER A 293 1.10 1.26 2.22
N GLY A 294 -0.08 1.78 1.89
CA GLY A 294 -0.48 3.12 2.29
C GLY A 294 0.09 4.17 1.37
N CYS A 295 0.71 5.22 1.90
CA CYS A 295 1.34 6.26 1.10
C CYS A 295 2.54 6.92 1.82
N CYS A 296 3.34 7.67 1.07
CA CYS A 296 4.46 8.42 1.57
C CYS A 296 4.16 9.92 1.83
N ILE A 297 2.92 10.37 1.61
CA ILE A 297 2.46 11.76 1.78
C ILE A 297 1.62 11.98 3.05
N GLY A 298 1.66 11.06 3.99
CA GLY A 298 0.88 11.16 5.23
C GLY A 298 1.35 12.30 6.12
N LYS A 299 0.42 13.05 6.73
CA LYS A 299 0.72 14.17 7.64
C LYS A 299 1.53 13.78 8.88
N ARG A 300 1.54 12.51 9.26
CA ARG A 300 2.21 12.00 10.47
C ARG A 300 3.34 11.04 10.16
N GLY A 301 3.79 10.99 8.93
CA GLY A 301 4.81 10.07 8.45
C GLY A 301 4.32 9.23 7.28
N LEU A 302 5.02 8.18 6.97
CA LEU A 302 4.78 7.31 5.83
C LEU A 302 4.65 5.84 6.27
N THR A 303 3.96 5.05 5.45
CA THR A 303 3.81 3.61 5.66
C THR A 303 4.39 2.83 4.49
N GLY A 304 4.80 1.61 4.76
CA GLY A 304 5.29 0.68 3.76
C GLY A 304 5.11 -0.77 4.20
N LEU A 305 5.32 -1.70 3.28
CA LEU A 305 5.31 -3.13 3.58
C LEU A 305 6.74 -3.67 3.51
N GLU A 306 7.18 -4.36 4.54
CA GLU A 306 8.45 -5.07 4.57
C GLU A 306 8.20 -6.58 4.44
N ILE A 307 8.97 -7.23 3.59
CA ILE A 307 9.02 -8.68 3.46
C ILE A 307 10.44 -9.10 3.81
N ALA A 308 10.60 -9.74 4.96
CA ALA A 308 11.90 -10.15 5.47
C ALA A 308 11.75 -11.32 6.45
N GLU A 309 12.76 -12.17 6.51
CA GLU A 309 12.83 -13.26 7.50
C GLU A 309 11.57 -14.15 7.49
N GLY A 310 11.03 -14.42 6.31
CA GLY A 310 9.83 -15.24 6.15
C GLY A 310 8.52 -14.60 6.61
N SER A 311 8.51 -13.31 6.87
CA SER A 311 7.34 -12.56 7.33
C SER A 311 7.04 -11.36 6.44
N ILE A 312 5.78 -10.92 6.42
CA ILE A 312 5.36 -9.61 5.92
C ILE A 312 5.00 -8.71 7.09
N ALA A 313 5.38 -7.44 7.02
CA ALA A 313 5.07 -6.46 8.07
C ALA A 313 4.61 -5.13 7.47
N LEU A 314 3.61 -4.52 8.07
CA LEU A 314 3.24 -3.13 7.82
C LEU A 314 4.06 -2.25 8.79
N VAL A 315 4.81 -1.31 8.23
CA VAL A 315 5.68 -0.43 9.02
C VAL A 315 5.28 1.03 8.86
N HIS A 316 5.49 1.78 9.91
CA HIS A 316 5.28 3.22 9.96
C HIS A 316 6.59 3.92 10.32
N TRP A 317 6.98 4.88 9.49
CA TRP A 317 8.10 5.78 9.70
C TRP A 317 7.59 7.17 10.00
N PHE A 318 8.14 7.82 11.01
CA PHE A 318 7.65 9.12 11.45
C PHE A 318 8.70 9.96 12.17
N ASP A 319 8.48 11.25 12.14
CA ASP A 319 9.15 12.21 12.99
C ASP A 319 8.46 12.21 14.37
N PRO A 320 9.19 11.96 15.47
CA PRO A 320 8.60 11.94 16.81
C PRO A 320 8.00 13.30 17.23
N SER A 321 8.44 14.40 16.63
CA SER A 321 7.85 15.72 16.88
C SER A 321 6.44 15.87 16.29
N ARG A 322 6.11 15.09 15.25
CA ARG A 322 4.82 15.14 14.55
C ARG A 322 3.87 14.01 14.92
N SER A 323 4.33 13.01 15.66
CA SER A 323 3.54 11.81 15.95
C SER A 323 3.72 11.36 17.39
N ARG A 324 2.63 10.96 18.04
CA ARG A 324 2.64 10.36 19.38
C ARG A 324 2.84 8.83 19.36
N HIS A 325 3.18 8.26 18.23
CA HIS A 325 3.49 6.83 18.12
C HIS A 325 4.78 6.48 18.87
N SER A 326 4.83 5.29 19.46
CA SER A 326 6.02 4.76 20.11
C SER A 326 6.75 3.82 19.16
N GLY A 327 7.73 4.33 18.42
CA GLY A 327 8.58 3.54 17.53
C GLY A 327 10.02 3.49 18.04
N ARG A 328 10.81 2.55 17.51
CA ARG A 328 12.25 2.47 17.78
C ARG A 328 12.99 3.58 17.03
N ALA A 329 13.88 4.28 17.73
CA ALA A 329 14.80 5.23 17.11
C ALA A 329 15.71 4.48 16.13
N VAL A 330 15.96 5.09 14.96
CA VAL A 330 16.88 4.53 13.98
C VAL A 330 18.21 5.27 14.08
N PRO A 331 19.32 4.58 14.41
CA PRO A 331 20.62 5.20 14.62
C PRO A 331 21.03 6.07 13.41
N GLY A 332 21.58 7.25 13.70
CA GLY A 332 22.00 8.21 12.67
C GLY A 332 20.85 8.93 11.96
N THR A 333 19.63 8.91 12.53
CA THR A 333 18.47 9.69 12.08
C THR A 333 17.71 10.31 13.24
N LEU A 334 16.89 11.33 12.97
CA LEU A 334 15.93 11.90 13.92
C LEU A 334 14.61 11.12 13.94
N TYR A 335 14.47 10.10 13.09
CA TYR A 335 13.21 9.42 12.80
C TYR A 335 13.07 8.12 13.57
N ARG A 336 11.81 7.69 13.68
CA ARG A 336 11.45 6.44 14.34
C ARG A 336 10.73 5.51 13.35
N ARG A 337 10.93 4.21 13.58
CA ARG A 337 10.25 3.14 12.87
C ARG A 337 9.44 2.30 13.84
N GLU A 338 8.18 2.07 13.52
CA GLU A 338 7.25 1.20 14.25
C GLU A 338 6.77 0.08 13.33
N VAL A 339 6.70 -1.13 13.84
CA VAL A 339 6.00 -2.24 13.17
C VAL A 339 4.57 -2.23 13.68
N LEU A 340 3.63 -1.91 12.79
CA LEU A 340 2.20 -1.84 13.11
C LEU A 340 1.59 -3.23 13.16
N GLU A 341 1.92 -4.08 12.18
CA GLU A 341 1.44 -5.45 12.03
C GLU A 341 2.55 -6.31 11.45
N ARG A 342 2.53 -7.61 11.77
CA ARG A 342 3.46 -8.60 11.21
C ARG A 342 2.83 -9.97 11.21
N GLU A 343 2.97 -10.71 10.09
CA GLU A 343 2.53 -12.09 9.97
C GLU A 343 3.55 -12.97 9.22
N PRO A 344 3.71 -14.23 9.60
CA PRO A 344 4.52 -15.19 8.84
C PRO A 344 3.89 -15.46 7.46
N LEU A 345 4.71 -15.46 6.41
CA LEU A 345 4.25 -15.73 5.05
C LEU A 345 3.62 -17.13 4.90
N ASP A 346 4.19 -18.14 5.55
CA ASP A 346 3.68 -19.51 5.46
C ASP A 346 2.28 -19.64 6.06
N TYR A 347 2.04 -18.95 7.17
CA TYR A 347 0.72 -18.86 7.78
C TYR A 347 -0.27 -18.11 6.87
N LEU A 348 0.17 -17.00 6.31
CA LEU A 348 -0.62 -16.19 5.37
C LEU A 348 -1.05 -17.01 4.14
N PHE A 349 -0.10 -17.67 3.47
CA PHE A 349 -0.39 -18.50 2.30
C PHE A 349 -1.33 -19.67 2.63
N THR A 350 -1.14 -20.29 3.79
CA THR A 350 -2.02 -21.36 4.25
C THR A 350 -3.45 -20.86 4.43
N ARG A 351 -3.65 -19.70 5.08
CA ARG A 351 -4.99 -19.11 5.24
C ARG A 351 -5.62 -18.75 3.90
N VAL A 352 -4.85 -18.15 2.99
CA VAL A 352 -5.36 -17.80 1.65
C VAL A 352 -5.81 -19.06 0.90
N ARG A 353 -5.03 -20.14 0.95
CA ARG A 353 -5.37 -21.40 0.29
C ARG A 353 -6.63 -22.07 0.88
N LEU A 354 -6.78 -22.03 2.22
CA LEU A 354 -7.87 -22.75 2.90
C LEU A 354 -9.18 -21.97 2.98
N LEU A 355 -9.13 -20.61 2.96
CA LEU A 355 -10.29 -19.76 3.16
C LEU A 355 -10.84 -19.16 1.85
N SER A 356 -10.15 -19.34 0.71
CA SER A 356 -10.59 -18.83 -0.60
C SER A 356 -11.54 -19.75 -1.32
#